data_6fa60008c35d4adb339b265de65b245a
#
_entry.id   6fa60008c35d4adb339b265de65b245a
#
_cell.length_a   1.000
_cell.length_b   1.000
_cell.length_c   1.000
_cell.angle_alpha   90.00
_cell.angle_beta   90.00
_cell.angle_gamma   90.00
#
_symmetry.space_group_name_H-M   'P 1'
#
loop_
_entity.id
_entity.type
_entity.pdbx_description
1 polymer ?
#
loop_
_entity_poly.entity_id
_entity_poly.type
_entity_poly.pdbx_seq_one_letter_code
_entity_poly.pdbx_strand_id
1 'polypeptide(L)'
;MKCSADVLIVGGGIIGCSIAYFLRKQGAEVIVLEKGDIGAQASSAAAGLLAPIRPLCQRDPFKVLQLAGLVRFSSFVPELEAVSGITVGYEQTGTLRLLPAEKLDAVQAWAEVWQHAGYHIEVLTPQEAYTRQPNLSSGLYGAVTIAEEAQVVPVQLVQAYAQAALNLGALLYAHTEVVALQRSERGSRITGLWTNQGDLLTCNQLILAAGAWSARCGTWLGIKLPVRPVRGELIALEQPSLPVRHIIFDEGIFDEDIYIAPKLNGTVVVGATKADVGFDTSVSAGGVLHLLTVATQLLPALAHCPIHRMWAGLRPKTPDSRPLLGPIPSWENVVIASGHGGFGVLLSAITGEMVVELVTTGTIPEIIRPFVPKENIVDEVNSHKREDAQGI
;
A
#
# COMPACT_ATOMS: atom_id res chain seq x y z
N MET A 1 -24.33 -19.45 -3.44
CA MET A 1 -23.05 -18.99 -2.85
C MET A 1 -22.58 -20.07 -1.86
N LYS A 2 -21.28 -20.41 -1.76
CA LYS A 2 -20.79 -21.26 -0.66
C LYS A 2 -20.88 -20.43 0.63
N CYS A 3 -21.50 -21.00 1.66
CA CYS A 3 -21.84 -20.25 2.89
C CYS A 3 -20.88 -20.50 4.06
N SER A 4 -19.79 -21.23 3.87
CA SER A 4 -18.79 -21.48 4.93
C SER A 4 -17.38 -21.60 4.36
N ALA A 5 -16.39 -21.18 5.13
CA ALA A 5 -14.96 -21.33 4.86
C ALA A 5 -14.17 -21.33 6.16
N ASP A 6 -12.90 -21.77 6.12
CA ASP A 6 -12.01 -21.64 7.27
C ASP A 6 -11.76 -20.15 7.58
N VAL A 7 -11.54 -19.35 6.53
CA VAL A 7 -11.21 -17.93 6.65
C VAL A 7 -12.13 -17.10 5.75
N LEU A 8 -12.78 -16.09 6.34
CA LEU A 8 -13.42 -15.01 5.61
C LEU A 8 -12.55 -13.76 5.62
N ILE A 9 -12.37 -13.14 4.46
CA ILE A 9 -11.61 -11.90 4.28
C ILE A 9 -12.55 -10.80 3.83
N VAL A 10 -12.61 -9.69 4.56
CA VAL A 10 -13.37 -8.49 4.19
C VAL A 10 -12.45 -7.49 3.50
N GLY A 11 -12.69 -7.30 2.20
CA GLY A 11 -11.93 -6.41 1.33
C GLY A 11 -11.10 -7.17 0.28
N GLY A 12 -11.45 -6.97 -0.99
CA GLY A 12 -10.80 -7.54 -2.18
C GLY A 12 -9.73 -6.62 -2.78
N GLY A 13 -9.08 -5.78 -1.97
CA GLY A 13 -7.90 -5.02 -2.38
C GLY A 13 -6.64 -5.89 -2.42
N ILE A 14 -5.49 -5.28 -2.75
CA ILE A 14 -4.22 -6.00 -2.92
C ILE A 14 -3.82 -6.80 -1.67
N ILE A 15 -4.10 -6.29 -0.47
CA ILE A 15 -3.79 -6.97 0.80
C ILE A 15 -4.70 -8.18 1.00
N GLY A 16 -6.02 -8.03 0.82
CA GLY A 16 -6.96 -9.16 0.96
C GLY A 16 -6.73 -10.26 -0.07
N CYS A 17 -6.45 -9.89 -1.33
CA CYS A 17 -6.13 -10.85 -2.39
C CYS A 17 -4.79 -11.56 -2.14
N SER A 18 -3.78 -10.85 -1.65
CA SER A 18 -2.49 -11.45 -1.26
C SER A 18 -2.68 -12.47 -0.13
N ILE A 19 -3.38 -12.10 0.94
CA ILE A 19 -3.66 -13.02 2.05
C ILE A 19 -4.43 -14.24 1.57
N ALA A 20 -5.43 -14.05 0.70
CA ALA A 20 -6.19 -15.17 0.11
C ALA A 20 -5.30 -16.13 -0.67
N TYR A 21 -4.38 -15.61 -1.49
CA TYR A 21 -3.42 -16.40 -2.24
C TYR A 21 -2.53 -17.23 -1.31
N PHE A 22 -1.89 -16.62 -0.31
CA PHE A 22 -0.98 -17.32 0.59
C PHE A 22 -1.70 -18.32 1.50
N LEU A 23 -2.94 -18.03 1.96
CA LEU A 23 -3.78 -19.01 2.69
C LEU A 23 -4.12 -20.23 1.82
N ARG A 24 -4.47 -20.01 0.55
CA ARG A 24 -4.74 -21.10 -0.39
C ARG A 24 -3.51 -21.97 -0.65
N LYS A 25 -2.32 -21.40 -0.67
CA LYS A 25 -1.07 -22.17 -0.73
C LYS A 25 -0.90 -23.11 0.48
N GLN A 26 -1.45 -22.76 1.63
CA GLN A 26 -1.47 -23.60 2.84
C GLN A 26 -2.68 -24.54 2.89
N GLY A 27 -3.55 -24.54 1.88
CA GLY A 27 -4.70 -25.43 1.78
C GLY A 27 -5.96 -24.97 2.53
N ALA A 28 -5.95 -23.80 3.19
CA ALA A 28 -7.12 -23.28 3.89
C ALA A 28 -8.27 -22.91 2.93
N GLU A 29 -9.52 -23.19 3.28
CA GLU A 29 -10.68 -22.71 2.53
C GLU A 29 -10.90 -21.22 2.77
N VAL A 30 -10.90 -20.41 1.69
CA VAL A 30 -10.95 -18.95 1.77
C VAL A 30 -12.08 -18.38 0.92
N ILE A 31 -12.83 -17.45 1.52
CA ILE A 31 -13.78 -16.59 0.80
C ILE A 31 -13.37 -15.13 1.03
N VAL A 32 -13.25 -14.36 -0.05
CA VAL A 32 -13.05 -12.91 -0.03
C VAL A 32 -14.36 -12.22 -0.37
N LEU A 33 -14.77 -11.24 0.43
CA LEU A 33 -15.96 -10.43 0.23
C LEU A 33 -15.54 -8.99 -0.11
N GLU A 34 -15.92 -8.49 -1.28
CA GLU A 34 -15.64 -7.14 -1.74
C GLU A 34 -16.94 -6.42 -2.14
N LYS A 35 -17.14 -5.22 -1.62
CA LYS A 35 -18.36 -4.43 -1.89
C LYS A 35 -18.45 -3.90 -3.32
N GLY A 36 -17.33 -3.71 -3.99
CA GLY A 36 -17.23 -3.27 -5.38
C GLY A 36 -16.49 -4.28 -6.25
N ASP A 37 -15.77 -3.78 -7.25
CA ASP A 37 -14.88 -4.62 -8.05
C ASP A 37 -13.59 -4.94 -7.29
N ILE A 38 -13.07 -6.14 -7.53
CA ILE A 38 -11.79 -6.58 -6.93
C ILE A 38 -10.66 -5.63 -7.35
N GLY A 39 -9.97 -5.08 -6.35
CA GLY A 39 -8.83 -4.20 -6.55
C GLY A 39 -9.14 -2.77 -6.98
N ALA A 40 -10.40 -2.38 -7.17
CA ALA A 40 -10.82 -1.13 -7.81
C ALA A 40 -10.49 0.18 -7.04
N GLN A 41 -10.08 0.08 -5.77
CA GLN A 41 -9.86 1.26 -4.92
C GLN A 41 -8.37 1.66 -4.88
N ALA A 42 -7.80 1.88 -3.71
CA ALA A 42 -6.41 2.30 -3.53
C ALA A 42 -5.39 1.43 -4.30
N SER A 43 -5.67 0.14 -4.47
CA SER A 43 -4.77 -0.80 -5.15
C SER A 43 -4.58 -0.46 -6.62
N SER A 44 -5.65 -0.15 -7.36
CA SER A 44 -5.59 0.22 -8.78
C SER A 44 -5.19 1.68 -9.00
N ALA A 45 -5.37 2.54 -7.99
CA ALA A 45 -5.00 3.95 -8.06
C ALA A 45 -3.52 4.19 -7.75
N ALA A 46 -2.81 3.22 -7.20
CA ALA A 46 -1.39 3.35 -6.83
C ALA A 46 -0.48 3.52 -8.05
N ALA A 47 0.65 4.16 -7.86
CA ALA A 47 1.68 4.27 -8.91
C ALA A 47 2.53 2.99 -9.07
N GLY A 48 2.49 2.08 -8.11
CA GLY A 48 3.22 0.81 -8.18
C GLY A 48 4.70 0.88 -7.83
N LEU A 49 5.11 1.90 -7.10
CA LEU A 49 6.50 2.08 -6.71
C LEU A 49 6.88 1.15 -5.56
N LEU A 50 8.01 0.46 -5.71
CA LEU A 50 8.66 -0.38 -4.72
C LEU A 50 9.95 0.31 -4.28
N ALA A 51 9.80 1.49 -3.63
CA ALA A 51 10.87 2.43 -3.39
C ALA A 51 10.86 2.94 -1.93
N PRO A 52 11.24 2.08 -0.96
CA PRO A 52 11.20 2.44 0.45
C PRO A 52 12.42 3.19 0.96
N ILE A 53 13.54 3.20 0.23
CA ILE A 53 14.81 3.73 0.74
C ILE A 53 14.86 5.24 0.49
N ARG A 54 14.67 6.02 1.56
CA ARG A 54 14.72 7.47 1.50
C ARG A 54 16.01 7.98 2.14
N PRO A 55 16.76 8.91 1.46
CA PRO A 55 17.97 9.50 2.03
C PRO A 55 17.74 10.11 3.41
N LEU A 56 18.76 10.00 4.28
CA LEU A 56 18.78 10.52 5.64
C LEU A 56 17.69 10.04 6.60
N CYS A 57 16.81 9.10 6.17
CA CYS A 57 15.83 8.49 7.06
C CYS A 57 16.46 7.40 7.93
N GLN A 58 16.07 7.38 9.20
CA GLN A 58 16.50 6.35 10.15
C GLN A 58 15.84 5.01 9.89
N ARG A 59 16.51 3.93 10.28
CA ARG A 59 15.93 2.58 10.34
C ARG A 59 15.08 2.46 11.59
N ASP A 60 13.79 2.27 11.39
CA ASP A 60 12.83 1.94 12.43
C ASP A 60 12.13 0.60 12.07
N PRO A 61 11.30 0.03 12.94
CA PRO A 61 10.58 -1.22 12.62
C PRO A 61 9.77 -1.15 11.31
N PHE A 62 9.23 0.01 10.96
CA PHE A 62 8.47 0.14 9.72
C PHE A 62 9.40 0.10 8.49
N LYS A 63 10.58 0.70 8.57
CA LYS A 63 11.59 0.60 7.53
C LYS A 63 12.07 -0.85 7.37
N VAL A 64 12.24 -1.61 8.46
CA VAL A 64 12.60 -3.03 8.38
C VAL A 64 11.53 -3.83 7.63
N LEU A 65 10.24 -3.61 7.92
CA LEU A 65 9.13 -4.24 7.21
C LEU A 65 9.11 -3.86 5.72
N GLN A 66 9.34 -2.58 5.40
CA GLN A 66 9.40 -2.08 4.03
C GLN A 66 10.53 -2.73 3.22
N LEU A 67 11.71 -2.86 3.82
CA LEU A 67 12.87 -3.50 3.17
C LEU A 67 12.63 -5.00 2.96
N ALA A 68 12.05 -5.68 3.94
CA ALA A 68 11.65 -7.08 3.77
C ALA A 68 10.63 -7.25 2.62
N GLY A 69 9.67 -6.32 2.49
CA GLY A 69 8.77 -6.28 1.35
C GLY A 69 9.49 -6.10 0.02
N LEU A 70 10.45 -5.17 -0.07
CA LEU A 70 11.23 -4.92 -1.29
C LEU A 70 12.00 -6.18 -1.72
N VAL A 71 12.77 -6.76 -0.80
CA VAL A 71 13.58 -7.97 -1.06
C VAL A 71 12.71 -9.14 -1.51
N ARG A 72 11.50 -9.26 -0.95
CA ARG A 72 10.59 -10.36 -1.27
C ARG A 72 10.10 -10.34 -2.72
N PHE A 73 9.95 -9.16 -3.33
CA PHE A 73 9.37 -9.02 -4.68
C PHE A 73 10.15 -9.76 -5.75
N SER A 74 11.47 -9.66 -5.79
CA SER A 74 12.29 -10.29 -6.83
C SER A 74 12.14 -11.81 -6.88
N SER A 75 11.99 -12.46 -5.72
CA SER A 75 11.83 -13.92 -5.61
C SER A 75 10.39 -14.39 -5.73
N PHE A 76 9.44 -13.54 -5.39
CA PHE A 76 8.02 -13.87 -5.32
C PHE A 76 7.29 -13.69 -6.68
N VAL A 77 7.63 -12.64 -7.45
CA VAL A 77 6.94 -12.32 -8.71
C VAL A 77 6.90 -13.49 -9.69
N PRO A 78 8.02 -14.20 -9.99
CA PRO A 78 7.99 -15.32 -10.92
C PRO A 78 7.00 -16.43 -10.52
N GLU A 79 6.89 -16.71 -9.23
CA GLU A 79 5.94 -17.70 -8.71
C GLU A 79 4.49 -17.22 -8.91
N LEU A 80 4.18 -15.96 -8.56
CA LEU A 80 2.86 -15.40 -8.71
C LEU A 80 2.40 -15.39 -10.18
N GLU A 81 3.29 -14.99 -11.09
CA GLU A 81 3.02 -14.99 -12.53
C GLU A 81 2.77 -16.40 -13.07
N ALA A 82 3.56 -17.39 -12.63
CA ALA A 82 3.36 -18.79 -13.02
C ALA A 82 2.01 -19.34 -12.55
N VAL A 83 1.59 -19.02 -11.32
CA VAL A 83 0.31 -19.50 -10.76
C VAL A 83 -0.89 -18.75 -11.34
N SER A 84 -0.78 -17.45 -11.56
CA SER A 84 -1.88 -16.61 -12.06
C SER A 84 -2.03 -16.61 -13.58
N GLY A 85 -0.93 -16.79 -14.32
CA GLY A 85 -0.86 -16.55 -15.75
C GLY A 85 -0.85 -15.07 -16.13
N ILE A 86 -0.64 -14.16 -15.17
CA ILE A 86 -0.68 -12.71 -15.37
C ILE A 86 0.70 -12.12 -15.09
N THR A 87 1.28 -11.42 -16.07
CA THR A 87 2.52 -10.66 -15.90
C THR A 87 2.24 -9.37 -15.13
N VAL A 88 2.99 -9.14 -14.04
CA VAL A 88 2.76 -7.99 -13.14
C VAL A 88 3.57 -6.75 -13.52
N GLY A 89 4.40 -6.82 -14.55
CA GLY A 89 5.24 -5.72 -15.02
C GLY A 89 6.26 -5.27 -13.97
N TYR A 90 6.91 -6.24 -13.31
CA TYR A 90 7.99 -5.95 -12.36
C TYR A 90 9.25 -5.48 -13.09
N GLU A 91 9.72 -4.29 -12.75
CA GLU A 91 10.93 -3.70 -13.30
C GLU A 91 11.81 -3.13 -12.18
N GLN A 92 13.00 -3.66 -12.03
CA GLN A 92 14.03 -3.11 -11.13
C GLN A 92 14.86 -2.08 -11.91
N THR A 93 14.29 -0.89 -12.12
CA THR A 93 14.94 0.23 -12.83
C THR A 93 15.83 1.07 -11.94
N GLY A 94 15.78 0.85 -10.64
CA GLY A 94 16.33 1.76 -9.65
C GLY A 94 15.57 3.09 -9.59
N THR A 95 16.04 3.96 -8.71
CA THR A 95 15.49 5.32 -8.56
C THR A 95 16.58 6.37 -8.63
N LEU A 96 16.19 7.59 -9.01
CA LEU A 96 17.01 8.80 -8.96
C LEU A 96 16.32 9.77 -7.99
N ARG A 97 16.92 9.96 -6.82
CA ARG A 97 16.39 10.83 -5.77
C ARG A 97 17.13 12.14 -5.79
N LEU A 98 16.45 13.19 -6.24
CA LEU A 98 17.01 14.54 -6.36
C LEU A 98 16.97 15.27 -5.02
N LEU A 99 18.06 15.92 -4.64
CA LEU A 99 18.18 16.63 -3.38
C LEU A 99 18.99 17.92 -3.57
N PRO A 100 18.80 18.91 -2.70
CA PRO A 100 19.62 20.11 -2.71
C PRO A 100 21.10 19.77 -2.58
N ALA A 101 21.96 20.43 -3.37
CA ALA A 101 23.40 20.12 -3.43
C ALA A 101 24.11 20.24 -2.07
N GLU A 102 23.64 21.14 -1.20
CA GLU A 102 24.15 21.30 0.16
C GLU A 102 23.96 20.12 1.09
N LYS A 103 23.08 19.15 0.72
CA LYS A 103 22.87 17.92 1.49
C LYS A 103 23.84 16.80 1.10
N LEU A 104 24.65 16.97 0.05
CA LEU A 104 25.47 15.88 -0.52
C LEU A 104 26.43 15.27 0.50
N ASP A 105 27.12 16.08 1.31
CA ASP A 105 28.08 15.57 2.30
C ASP A 105 27.39 14.68 3.36
N ALA A 106 26.23 15.11 3.84
CA ALA A 106 25.45 14.31 4.80
C ALA A 106 24.90 13.02 4.17
N VAL A 107 24.53 13.09 2.89
CA VAL A 107 24.02 11.94 2.14
C VAL A 107 25.15 10.96 1.79
N GLN A 108 26.38 11.44 1.59
CA GLN A 108 27.53 10.57 1.35
C GLN A 108 27.76 9.62 2.55
N ALA A 109 27.81 10.18 3.77
CA ALA A 109 27.96 9.38 4.98
C ALA A 109 26.79 8.40 5.20
N TRP A 110 25.57 8.84 4.88
CA TRP A 110 24.39 7.96 4.91
C TRP A 110 24.50 6.84 3.87
N ALA A 111 24.93 7.11 2.65
CA ALA A 111 25.08 6.12 1.57
C ALA A 111 26.11 5.04 1.94
N GLU A 112 27.22 5.42 2.55
CA GLU A 112 28.25 4.46 3.01
C GLU A 112 27.69 3.43 3.98
N VAL A 113 26.81 3.82 4.90
CA VAL A 113 26.16 2.89 5.84
C VAL A 113 25.31 1.86 5.08
N TRP A 114 24.59 2.30 4.06
CA TRP A 114 23.75 1.41 3.25
C TRP A 114 24.57 0.51 2.31
N GLN A 115 25.65 1.05 1.73
CA GLN A 115 26.61 0.27 0.92
C GLN A 115 27.24 -0.86 1.74
N HIS A 116 27.67 -0.59 2.98
CA HIS A 116 28.16 -1.62 3.91
C HIS A 116 27.09 -2.67 4.26
N ALA A 117 25.80 -2.29 4.18
CA ALA A 117 24.70 -3.23 4.36
C ALA A 117 24.31 -3.98 3.06
N GLY A 118 25.09 -3.83 1.98
CA GLY A 118 24.94 -4.56 0.71
C GLY A 118 24.02 -3.91 -0.32
N TYR A 119 23.62 -2.65 -0.15
CA TYR A 119 22.82 -1.91 -1.13
C TYR A 119 23.71 -1.17 -2.13
N HIS A 120 23.27 -1.11 -3.40
CA HIS A 120 23.97 -0.38 -4.45
C HIS A 120 23.42 1.05 -4.54
N ILE A 121 24.07 1.93 -3.79
CA ILE A 121 23.73 3.35 -3.70
C ILE A 121 24.91 4.17 -4.22
N GLU A 122 24.64 5.08 -5.16
CA GLU A 122 25.62 6.05 -5.66
C GLU A 122 25.14 7.46 -5.31
N VAL A 123 26.04 8.29 -4.82
CA VAL A 123 25.81 9.73 -4.62
C VAL A 123 26.37 10.47 -5.82
N LEU A 124 25.54 11.25 -6.49
CA LEU A 124 25.86 11.94 -7.74
C LEU A 124 25.96 13.44 -7.52
N THR A 125 27.01 14.03 -8.06
CA THR A 125 27.10 15.47 -8.23
C THR A 125 26.02 15.99 -9.21
N PRO A 126 25.71 17.29 -9.25
CA PRO A 126 24.77 17.84 -10.21
C PRO A 126 25.10 17.51 -11.66
N GLN A 127 26.36 17.51 -12.03
CA GLN A 127 26.79 17.17 -13.40
C GLN A 127 26.55 15.69 -13.73
N GLU A 128 26.81 14.79 -12.80
CA GLU A 128 26.56 13.34 -12.97
C GLU A 128 25.06 13.05 -13.02
N ALA A 129 24.26 13.71 -12.16
CA ALA A 129 22.81 13.59 -12.20
C ALA A 129 22.23 14.04 -13.55
N TYR A 130 22.71 15.17 -14.09
CA TYR A 130 22.33 15.66 -15.41
C TYR A 130 22.78 14.69 -16.53
N THR A 131 23.94 14.07 -16.41
CA THR A 131 24.41 13.07 -17.37
C THR A 131 23.52 11.81 -17.33
N ARG A 132 23.08 11.41 -16.14
CA ARG A 132 22.20 10.26 -15.94
C ARG A 132 20.78 10.52 -16.48
N GLN A 133 20.27 11.74 -16.30
CA GLN A 133 18.94 12.20 -16.73
C GLN A 133 19.05 13.59 -17.41
N PRO A 134 19.36 13.66 -18.71
CA PRO A 134 19.70 14.91 -19.38
C PRO A 134 18.57 15.95 -19.53
N ASN A 135 17.32 15.57 -19.30
CA ASN A 135 16.18 16.49 -19.34
C ASN A 135 15.81 17.09 -17.95
N LEU A 136 16.64 16.89 -16.93
CA LEU A 136 16.52 17.65 -15.69
C LEU A 136 16.67 19.15 -15.95
N SER A 137 15.98 19.96 -15.16
CA SER A 137 16.19 21.41 -15.20
C SER A 137 17.65 21.76 -14.85
N SER A 138 18.10 22.94 -15.29
CA SER A 138 19.48 23.42 -15.08
C SER A 138 19.80 23.82 -13.63
N GLY A 139 19.01 23.38 -12.67
CA GLY A 139 19.24 23.58 -11.25
C GLY A 139 20.46 22.81 -10.74
N LEU A 140 21.04 23.26 -9.62
CA LEU A 140 22.16 22.60 -8.96
C LEU A 140 21.64 21.53 -7.99
N TYR A 141 21.13 20.42 -8.54
CA TYR A 141 20.64 19.29 -7.74
C TYR A 141 21.69 18.20 -7.68
N GLY A 142 22.03 17.75 -6.47
CA GLY A 142 22.66 16.46 -6.29
C GLY A 142 21.61 15.34 -6.45
N ALA A 143 22.08 14.12 -6.52
CA ALA A 143 21.18 12.97 -6.57
C ALA A 143 21.75 11.77 -5.83
N VAL A 144 20.85 10.85 -5.49
CA VAL A 144 21.17 9.49 -5.06
C VAL A 144 20.50 8.51 -5.98
N THR A 145 21.25 7.54 -6.49
CA THR A 145 20.67 6.37 -7.16
C THR A 145 20.57 5.19 -6.18
N ILE A 146 19.50 4.41 -6.29
CA ILE A 146 19.28 3.22 -5.48
C ILE A 146 18.84 2.11 -6.42
N ALA A 147 19.74 1.15 -6.67
CA ALA A 147 19.56 0.16 -7.72
C ALA A 147 18.53 -0.93 -7.38
N GLU A 148 18.30 -1.20 -6.09
CA GLU A 148 17.35 -2.24 -5.64
C GLU A 148 15.89 -1.82 -5.77
N GLU A 149 15.63 -0.53 -5.89
CA GLU A 149 14.26 -0.03 -5.99
C GLU A 149 13.67 -0.33 -7.37
N ALA A 150 12.36 -0.59 -7.37
CA ALA A 150 11.66 -1.16 -8.51
C ALA A 150 10.27 -0.56 -8.68
N GLN A 151 9.54 -1.03 -9.68
CA GLN A 151 8.11 -0.76 -9.86
C GLN A 151 7.38 -1.99 -10.39
N VAL A 152 6.05 -1.95 -10.27
CA VAL A 152 5.11 -2.92 -10.84
C VAL A 152 3.93 -2.19 -11.48
N VAL A 153 3.11 -2.91 -12.23
CA VAL A 153 1.79 -2.43 -12.66
C VAL A 153 0.76 -2.83 -11.61
N PRO A 154 0.25 -1.91 -10.76
CA PRO A 154 -0.56 -2.27 -9.59
C PRO A 154 -1.85 -3.02 -9.93
N VAL A 155 -2.51 -2.64 -11.02
CA VAL A 155 -3.74 -3.31 -11.50
C VAL A 155 -3.44 -4.78 -11.84
N GLN A 156 -2.35 -5.04 -12.56
CA GLN A 156 -1.94 -6.40 -12.91
C GLN A 156 -1.52 -7.20 -11.68
N LEU A 157 -0.84 -6.57 -10.73
CA LEU A 157 -0.43 -7.24 -9.48
C LEU A 157 -1.63 -7.69 -8.65
N VAL A 158 -2.63 -6.83 -8.45
CA VAL A 158 -3.83 -7.24 -7.69
C VAL A 158 -4.65 -8.28 -8.44
N GLN A 159 -4.73 -8.20 -9.76
CA GLN A 159 -5.36 -9.22 -10.60
C GLN A 159 -4.61 -10.55 -10.53
N ALA A 160 -3.28 -10.53 -10.53
CA ALA A 160 -2.46 -11.73 -10.39
C ALA A 160 -2.69 -12.41 -9.04
N TYR A 161 -2.73 -11.68 -7.92
CA TYR A 161 -3.08 -12.24 -6.62
C TYR A 161 -4.49 -12.84 -6.61
N ALA A 162 -5.48 -12.11 -7.13
CA ALA A 162 -6.86 -12.57 -7.19
C ALA A 162 -6.98 -13.85 -8.04
N GLN A 163 -6.38 -13.86 -9.24
CA GLN A 163 -6.44 -15.00 -10.15
C GLN A 163 -5.68 -16.21 -9.58
N ALA A 164 -4.50 -16.00 -8.98
CA ALA A 164 -3.75 -17.06 -8.34
C ALA A 164 -4.54 -17.68 -7.16
N ALA A 165 -5.21 -16.85 -6.35
CA ALA A 165 -6.08 -17.34 -5.28
C ALA A 165 -7.25 -18.18 -5.84
N LEU A 166 -7.90 -17.70 -6.92
CA LEU A 166 -8.97 -18.45 -7.63
C LEU A 166 -8.46 -19.78 -8.19
N ASN A 167 -7.31 -19.78 -8.86
CA ASN A 167 -6.70 -21.00 -9.44
C ASN A 167 -6.38 -22.04 -8.37
N LEU A 168 -6.08 -21.59 -7.15
CA LEU A 168 -5.88 -22.45 -5.98
C LEU A 168 -7.18 -22.80 -5.23
N GLY A 169 -8.36 -22.33 -5.71
CA GLY A 169 -9.66 -22.68 -5.18
C GLY A 169 -10.22 -21.72 -4.12
N ALA A 170 -9.74 -20.49 -4.01
CA ALA A 170 -10.43 -19.45 -3.26
C ALA A 170 -11.74 -19.05 -3.95
N LEU A 171 -12.67 -18.49 -3.20
CA LEU A 171 -13.87 -17.85 -3.74
C LEU A 171 -13.77 -16.33 -3.51
N LEU A 172 -13.96 -15.56 -4.58
CA LEU A 172 -13.96 -14.09 -4.51
C LEU A 172 -15.34 -13.60 -4.94
N TYR A 173 -16.06 -13.00 -4.00
CA TYR A 173 -17.40 -12.44 -4.23
C TYR A 173 -17.30 -10.91 -4.31
N ALA A 174 -17.25 -10.40 -5.54
CA ALA A 174 -17.40 -8.98 -5.83
C ALA A 174 -18.86 -8.55 -5.62
N HIS A 175 -19.10 -7.24 -5.47
CA HIS A 175 -20.42 -6.63 -5.24
C HIS A 175 -21.18 -7.25 -4.05
N THR A 176 -20.42 -7.74 -3.07
CA THR A 176 -20.93 -8.41 -1.87
C THR A 176 -20.44 -7.64 -0.64
N GLU A 177 -21.28 -6.74 -0.15
CA GLU A 177 -20.97 -5.90 1.02
C GLU A 177 -21.30 -6.66 2.30
N VAL A 178 -20.36 -6.71 3.23
CA VAL A 178 -20.61 -7.14 4.61
C VAL A 178 -21.32 -6.02 5.35
N VAL A 179 -22.48 -6.32 5.94
CA VAL A 179 -23.34 -5.35 6.64
C VAL A 179 -23.39 -5.57 8.14
N ALA A 180 -23.16 -6.79 8.61
CA ALA A 180 -23.17 -7.11 10.05
C ALA A 180 -22.31 -8.35 10.35
N LEU A 181 -21.94 -8.50 11.63
CA LEU A 181 -21.25 -9.69 12.15
C LEU A 181 -22.20 -10.55 12.99
N GLN A 182 -22.04 -11.86 12.88
CA GLN A 182 -22.63 -12.83 13.80
C GLN A 182 -21.59 -13.17 14.88
N ARG A 183 -21.99 -13.13 16.14
CA ARG A 183 -21.13 -13.42 17.29
C ARG A 183 -21.52 -14.73 17.96
N SER A 184 -20.56 -15.37 18.63
CA SER A 184 -20.85 -16.48 19.54
C SER A 184 -21.66 -16.00 20.75
N GLU A 185 -22.29 -16.91 21.47
CA GLU A 185 -23.05 -16.60 22.69
C GLU A 185 -22.20 -15.89 23.76
N ARG A 186 -20.90 -16.20 23.85
CA ARG A 186 -19.95 -15.53 24.76
C ARG A 186 -19.52 -14.15 24.26
N GLY A 187 -19.82 -13.80 23.02
CA GLY A 187 -19.57 -12.47 22.45
C GLY A 187 -18.12 -12.17 22.02
N SER A 188 -17.15 -13.03 22.32
CA SER A 188 -15.71 -12.81 22.04
C SER A 188 -15.23 -13.39 20.70
N ARG A 189 -16.10 -14.10 19.98
CA ARG A 189 -15.76 -14.77 18.73
C ARG A 189 -16.76 -14.41 17.64
N ILE A 190 -16.28 -14.16 16.43
CA ILE A 190 -17.12 -14.01 15.22
C ILE A 190 -17.35 -15.38 14.63
N THR A 191 -18.62 -15.76 14.44
CA THR A 191 -19.03 -17.03 13.85
C THR A 191 -19.46 -16.89 12.41
N GLY A 192 -19.76 -15.67 11.95
CA GLY A 192 -20.16 -15.40 10.57
C GLY A 192 -20.34 -13.93 10.24
N LEU A 193 -20.64 -13.69 8.98
CA LEU A 193 -20.87 -12.37 8.38
C LEU A 193 -22.21 -12.37 7.64
N TRP A 194 -22.99 -11.29 7.79
CA TRP A 194 -24.17 -11.03 6.99
C TRP A 194 -23.82 -10.12 5.80
N THR A 195 -24.29 -10.49 4.62
CA THR A 195 -24.12 -9.70 3.41
C THR A 195 -25.33 -8.81 3.13
N ASN A 196 -25.16 -7.81 2.27
CA ASN A 196 -26.23 -6.97 1.74
C ASN A 196 -27.28 -7.73 0.91
N GLN A 197 -27.00 -8.99 0.55
CA GLN A 197 -27.91 -9.88 -0.15
C GLN A 197 -28.74 -10.77 0.81
N GLY A 198 -28.48 -10.64 2.12
CA GLY A 198 -29.16 -11.43 3.16
C GLY A 198 -28.53 -12.79 3.43
N ASP A 199 -27.40 -13.10 2.81
CA ASP A 199 -26.69 -14.36 3.05
C ASP A 199 -25.88 -14.30 4.34
N LEU A 200 -25.88 -15.40 5.10
CA LEU A 200 -24.97 -15.62 6.22
C LEU A 200 -23.83 -16.53 5.78
N LEU A 201 -22.59 -16.03 5.88
CA LEU A 201 -21.38 -16.81 5.67
C LEU A 201 -20.71 -17.09 7.01
N THR A 202 -20.33 -18.33 7.29
CA THR A 202 -19.69 -18.74 8.55
C THR A 202 -18.20 -18.99 8.38
N CYS A 203 -17.42 -18.77 9.45
CA CYS A 203 -15.97 -18.94 9.44
C CYS A 203 -15.38 -19.33 10.79
N ASN A 204 -14.18 -19.91 10.73
CA ASN A 204 -13.33 -20.10 11.89
C ASN A 204 -12.51 -18.85 12.21
N GLN A 205 -12.05 -18.11 11.20
CA GLN A 205 -11.21 -16.93 11.30
C GLN A 205 -11.75 -15.80 10.42
N LEU A 206 -11.73 -14.56 10.92
CA LEU A 206 -12.07 -13.34 10.18
C LEU A 206 -10.83 -12.47 9.98
N ILE A 207 -10.60 -12.03 8.74
CA ILE A 207 -9.54 -11.07 8.41
C ILE A 207 -10.17 -9.79 7.86
N LEU A 208 -9.80 -8.67 8.45
CA LEU A 208 -10.24 -7.33 8.03
C LEU A 208 -9.14 -6.68 7.18
N ALA A 209 -9.34 -6.61 5.87
CA ALA A 209 -8.46 -5.99 4.89
C ALA A 209 -9.18 -4.87 4.11
N ALA A 210 -10.08 -4.14 4.79
CA ALA A 210 -11.02 -3.19 4.18
C ALA A 210 -10.39 -1.82 3.81
N GLY A 211 -9.06 -1.68 3.81
CA GLY A 211 -8.35 -0.47 3.40
C GLY A 211 -8.87 0.78 4.11
N ALA A 212 -9.19 1.83 3.38
CA ALA A 212 -9.69 3.10 3.92
C ALA A 212 -11.03 2.98 4.68
N TRP A 213 -11.77 1.88 4.48
CA TRP A 213 -13.04 1.60 5.17
C TRP A 213 -12.89 0.80 6.46
N SER A 214 -11.67 0.50 6.90
CA SER A 214 -11.41 -0.31 8.11
C SER A 214 -12.03 0.29 9.38
N ALA A 215 -12.11 1.61 9.50
CA ALA A 215 -12.80 2.26 10.63
C ALA A 215 -14.25 1.81 10.76
N ARG A 216 -14.97 1.58 9.63
CA ARG A 216 -16.34 1.05 9.63
C ARG A 216 -16.39 -0.38 10.17
N CYS A 217 -15.38 -1.19 9.87
CA CYS A 217 -15.29 -2.55 10.44
C CYS A 217 -15.11 -2.51 11.97
N GLY A 218 -14.42 -1.49 12.48
CA GLY A 218 -14.28 -1.26 13.92
C GLY A 218 -15.63 -1.08 14.61
N THR A 219 -16.58 -0.39 14.00
CA THR A 219 -17.92 -0.18 14.60
C THR A 219 -18.65 -1.51 14.81
N TRP A 220 -18.47 -2.49 13.93
CA TRP A 220 -19.06 -3.83 14.09
C TRP A 220 -18.47 -4.57 15.28
N LEU A 221 -17.21 -4.30 15.62
CA LEU A 221 -16.49 -4.92 16.73
C LEU A 221 -16.64 -4.14 18.06
N GLY A 222 -17.25 -2.96 18.02
CA GLY A 222 -17.34 -2.06 19.17
C GLY A 222 -16.00 -1.41 19.56
N ILE A 223 -15.11 -1.21 18.58
CA ILE A 223 -13.79 -0.60 18.76
C ILE A 223 -13.57 0.54 17.75
N LYS A 224 -12.62 1.43 18.04
CA LYS A 224 -12.21 2.50 17.15
C LYS A 224 -10.93 2.09 16.41
N LEU A 225 -11.05 1.69 15.15
CA LEU A 225 -9.89 1.47 14.28
C LEU A 225 -9.43 2.82 13.68
N PRO A 226 -8.23 3.31 13.99
CA PRO A 226 -7.78 4.65 13.60
C PRO A 226 -7.26 4.67 12.16
N VAL A 227 -8.04 4.18 11.21
CA VAL A 227 -7.73 4.20 9.79
C VAL A 227 -8.66 5.18 9.09
N ARG A 228 -8.09 6.12 8.34
CA ARG A 228 -8.83 7.13 7.59
C ARG A 228 -8.38 7.21 6.13
N PRO A 229 -9.25 7.63 5.21
CA PRO A 229 -8.85 7.91 3.85
C PRO A 229 -7.98 9.16 3.78
N VAL A 230 -6.91 9.10 2.97
CA VAL A 230 -6.14 10.28 2.55
C VAL A 230 -6.06 10.24 1.03
N ARG A 231 -6.67 11.24 0.37
CA ARG A 231 -6.68 11.33 -1.08
C ARG A 231 -5.27 11.62 -1.61
N GLY A 232 -4.88 10.92 -2.67
CA GLY A 232 -3.72 11.23 -3.49
C GLY A 232 -4.14 11.33 -4.94
N GLU A 233 -3.86 12.48 -5.56
CA GLU A 233 -4.11 12.72 -6.97
C GLU A 233 -2.85 12.44 -7.78
N LEU A 234 -3.04 11.92 -8.98
CA LEU A 234 -1.98 11.55 -9.91
C LEU A 234 -2.35 11.99 -11.32
N ILE A 235 -1.31 12.24 -12.14
CA ILE A 235 -1.44 12.58 -13.55
C ILE A 235 -0.54 11.64 -14.34
N ALA A 236 -1.04 11.09 -15.43
CA ALA A 236 -0.23 10.44 -16.45
C ALA A 236 -0.08 11.39 -17.65
N LEU A 237 1.15 11.61 -18.06
CA LEU A 237 1.53 12.36 -19.25
C LEU A 237 2.10 11.40 -20.29
N GLU A 238 2.08 11.76 -21.57
CA GLU A 238 2.86 11.07 -22.58
C GLU A 238 4.36 11.28 -22.35
N GLN A 239 5.20 10.35 -22.78
CA GLN A 239 6.65 10.49 -22.69
C GLN A 239 7.14 11.68 -23.53
N PRO A 240 8.05 12.53 -23.02
CA PRO A 240 8.72 13.55 -23.83
C PRO A 240 9.65 12.90 -24.87
N SER A 241 10.04 13.66 -25.90
CA SER A 241 10.96 13.20 -26.96
C SER A 241 12.30 12.70 -26.40
N LEU A 242 12.81 13.35 -25.36
CA LEU A 242 13.91 12.80 -24.55
C LEU A 242 13.30 12.09 -23.34
N PRO A 243 13.32 10.74 -23.30
CA PRO A 243 12.52 10.00 -22.33
C PRO A 243 13.01 10.16 -20.89
N VAL A 244 12.06 10.14 -19.97
CA VAL A 244 12.33 9.91 -18.55
C VAL A 244 12.73 8.44 -18.40
N ARG A 245 13.93 8.18 -17.86
CA ARG A 245 14.52 6.83 -17.78
C ARG A 245 14.43 6.20 -16.41
N HIS A 246 14.39 7.02 -15.36
CA HIS A 246 14.40 6.58 -13.98
C HIS A 246 13.13 7.02 -13.27
N ILE A 247 12.76 6.30 -12.22
CA ILE A 247 11.81 6.81 -11.24
C ILE A 247 12.52 7.93 -10.49
N ILE A 248 12.02 9.15 -10.60
CA ILE A 248 12.60 10.34 -9.99
C ILE A 248 11.78 10.71 -8.76
N PHE A 249 12.44 10.96 -7.63
CA PHE A 249 11.83 11.53 -6.44
C PHE A 249 12.42 12.91 -6.19
N ASP A 250 11.58 13.84 -5.78
CA ASP A 250 12.01 15.10 -5.17
C ASP A 250 12.21 14.88 -3.66
N GLU A 251 13.44 15.08 -3.17
CA GLU A 251 13.76 14.93 -1.74
C GLU A 251 13.88 16.32 -1.07
N GLY A 252 12.91 17.19 -1.37
CA GLY A 252 12.74 18.48 -0.75
C GLY A 252 13.43 19.64 -1.47
N ILE A 253 13.50 19.60 -2.79
CA ILE A 253 13.85 20.76 -3.63
C ILE A 253 12.62 21.67 -3.76
N PHE A 254 11.50 21.09 -4.18
CA PHE A 254 10.21 21.77 -4.34
C PHE A 254 9.13 21.13 -3.46
N ASP A 255 8.97 19.79 -3.48
CA ASP A 255 8.02 19.04 -2.66
C ASP A 255 8.47 17.58 -2.49
N GLU A 256 8.81 17.20 -1.26
CA GLU A 256 9.34 15.87 -0.90
C GLU A 256 8.35 14.71 -1.11
N ASP A 257 7.11 14.99 -1.46
CA ASP A 257 6.07 13.99 -1.69
C ASP A 257 5.86 13.67 -3.18
N ILE A 258 6.56 14.40 -4.07
CA ILE A 258 6.39 14.28 -5.51
C ILE A 258 7.41 13.30 -6.10
N TYR A 259 6.89 12.48 -7.02
CA TYR A 259 7.68 11.59 -7.87
C TYR A 259 7.24 11.68 -9.33
N ILE A 260 8.14 11.32 -10.23
CA ILE A 260 7.93 11.23 -11.67
C ILE A 260 8.38 9.82 -12.07
N ALA A 261 7.46 8.98 -12.55
CA ALA A 261 7.73 7.57 -12.80
C ALA A 261 7.39 7.18 -14.24
N PRO A 262 8.37 6.80 -15.08
CA PRO A 262 8.11 6.26 -16.40
C PRO A 262 7.39 4.92 -16.29
N LYS A 263 6.47 4.64 -17.22
CA LYS A 263 5.67 3.41 -17.23
C LYS A 263 5.86 2.62 -18.53
N LEU A 264 5.70 1.30 -18.44
CA LEU A 264 5.83 0.36 -19.56
C LEU A 264 4.95 0.71 -20.77
N ASN A 265 3.82 1.35 -20.54
CA ASN A 265 2.89 1.76 -21.60
C ASN A 265 3.29 3.08 -22.31
N GLY A 266 4.48 3.59 -22.08
CA GLY A 266 4.97 4.82 -22.70
C GLY A 266 4.43 6.10 -22.08
N THR A 267 3.86 6.05 -20.87
CA THR A 267 3.46 7.25 -20.13
C THR A 267 4.44 7.57 -18.99
N VAL A 268 4.33 8.78 -18.47
CA VAL A 268 5.02 9.22 -17.25
C VAL A 268 3.98 9.58 -16.21
N VAL A 269 4.01 8.92 -15.06
CA VAL A 269 3.10 9.22 -13.94
C VAL A 269 3.75 10.21 -13.00
N VAL A 270 3.07 11.32 -12.76
CA VAL A 270 3.42 12.32 -11.75
C VAL A 270 2.49 12.15 -10.55
N GLY A 271 3.02 12.09 -9.35
CA GLY A 271 2.27 11.92 -8.11
C GLY A 271 3.12 12.26 -6.88
N ALA A 272 2.54 12.41 -5.73
CA ALA A 272 1.11 12.45 -5.57
C ALA A 272 0.71 13.41 -4.44
N THR A 273 -0.38 14.11 -4.62
CA THR A 273 -0.91 14.99 -3.58
C THR A 273 -1.29 14.23 -2.31
N LYS A 274 -1.47 14.97 -1.21
CA LYS A 274 -2.01 14.46 0.06
C LYS A 274 -3.11 15.41 0.55
N ALA A 275 -4.35 14.96 0.55
CA ALA A 275 -5.48 15.76 1.01
C ALA A 275 -6.40 14.96 1.94
N ASP A 276 -6.78 15.58 3.05
CA ASP A 276 -7.70 15.01 4.04
C ASP A 276 -9.13 15.49 3.72
N VAL A 277 -9.79 14.80 2.81
CA VAL A 277 -11.10 15.16 2.24
C VAL A 277 -12.15 14.05 2.40
N GLY A 278 -11.91 13.16 3.35
CA GLY A 278 -12.80 12.01 3.54
C GLY A 278 -12.74 11.06 2.34
N PHE A 279 -13.90 10.57 1.94
CA PHE A 279 -14.03 9.60 0.84
C PHE A 279 -14.19 10.24 -0.56
N ASP A 280 -13.93 11.53 -0.70
CA ASP A 280 -13.96 12.20 -2.00
C ASP A 280 -12.75 11.76 -2.87
N THR A 281 -13.05 11.22 -4.06
CA THR A 281 -12.06 10.77 -5.06
C THR A 281 -12.00 11.69 -6.28
N SER A 282 -12.60 12.86 -6.22
CA SER A 282 -12.53 13.84 -7.30
C SER A 282 -11.10 14.37 -7.46
N VAL A 283 -10.71 14.68 -8.68
CA VAL A 283 -9.44 15.35 -9.00
C VAL A 283 -9.67 16.85 -8.97
N SER A 284 -8.88 17.58 -8.18
CA SER A 284 -9.02 19.02 -8.01
C SER A 284 -8.10 19.80 -8.95
N ALA A 285 -8.55 20.96 -9.43
CA ALA A 285 -7.72 21.84 -10.24
C ALA A 285 -6.43 22.27 -9.49
N GLY A 286 -6.52 22.50 -8.18
CA GLY A 286 -5.37 22.86 -7.35
C GLY A 286 -4.35 21.71 -7.28
N GLY A 287 -4.79 20.47 -7.11
CA GLY A 287 -3.93 19.29 -7.11
C GLY A 287 -3.23 19.08 -8.45
N VAL A 288 -3.96 19.20 -9.56
CA VAL A 288 -3.40 19.12 -10.91
C VAL A 288 -2.35 20.21 -11.15
N LEU A 289 -2.66 21.46 -10.80
CA LEU A 289 -1.74 22.58 -10.95
C LEU A 289 -0.47 22.35 -10.13
N HIS A 290 -0.60 21.91 -8.89
CA HIS A 290 0.55 21.63 -8.02
C HIS A 290 1.47 20.56 -8.61
N LEU A 291 0.91 19.39 -9.00
CA LEU A 291 1.66 18.30 -9.61
C LEU A 291 2.39 18.72 -10.87
N LEU A 292 1.71 19.44 -11.78
CA LEU A 292 2.32 19.93 -13.01
C LEU A 292 3.41 20.98 -12.74
N THR A 293 3.20 21.88 -11.78
CA THR A 293 4.19 22.89 -11.41
C THR A 293 5.48 22.24 -10.96
N VAL A 294 5.44 21.33 -10.00
CA VAL A 294 6.65 20.66 -9.50
C VAL A 294 7.29 19.79 -10.58
N ALA A 295 6.49 19.01 -11.33
CA ALA A 295 7.02 18.14 -12.37
C ALA A 295 7.75 18.93 -13.48
N THR A 296 7.19 20.07 -13.91
CA THR A 296 7.80 20.90 -14.96
C THR A 296 8.98 21.73 -14.47
N GLN A 297 9.05 22.03 -13.16
CA GLN A 297 10.25 22.61 -12.55
C GLN A 297 11.40 21.60 -12.53
N LEU A 298 11.13 20.32 -12.25
CA LEU A 298 12.14 19.26 -12.27
C LEU A 298 12.53 18.86 -13.71
N LEU A 299 11.54 18.69 -14.58
CA LEU A 299 11.67 18.22 -15.96
C LEU A 299 10.88 19.16 -16.91
N PRO A 300 11.49 20.28 -17.38
CA PRO A 300 10.78 21.28 -18.19
C PRO A 300 10.10 20.73 -19.44
N ALA A 301 10.63 19.66 -20.03
CA ALA A 301 10.06 19.02 -21.21
C ALA A 301 8.63 18.48 -20.97
N LEU A 302 8.24 18.18 -19.74
CA LEU A 302 6.90 17.71 -19.40
C LEU A 302 5.82 18.76 -19.63
N ALA A 303 6.18 20.06 -19.67
CA ALA A 303 5.23 21.13 -19.98
C ALA A 303 4.58 21.03 -21.36
N HIS A 304 5.21 20.30 -22.28
CA HIS A 304 4.74 20.13 -23.65
C HIS A 304 4.11 18.75 -23.90
N CYS A 305 4.07 17.88 -22.87
CA CYS A 305 3.52 16.53 -23.01
C CYS A 305 2.00 16.54 -22.83
N PRO A 306 1.24 15.86 -23.70
CA PRO A 306 -0.18 15.70 -23.54
C PRO A 306 -0.53 15.00 -22.22
N ILE A 307 -1.63 15.42 -21.61
CA ILE A 307 -2.20 14.73 -20.46
C ILE A 307 -2.96 13.50 -20.96
N HIS A 308 -2.53 12.33 -20.55
CA HIS A 308 -3.16 11.06 -20.90
C HIS A 308 -4.33 10.74 -19.94
N ARG A 309 -4.13 10.92 -18.63
CA ARG A 309 -5.13 10.60 -17.60
C ARG A 309 -4.85 11.36 -16.30
N MET A 310 -5.92 11.67 -15.57
CA MET A 310 -5.88 12.16 -14.20
C MET A 310 -6.79 11.28 -13.33
N TRP A 311 -6.37 10.94 -12.12
CA TRP A 311 -7.16 10.14 -11.18
C TRP A 311 -6.73 10.41 -9.75
N ALA A 312 -7.54 9.92 -8.81
CA ALA A 312 -7.22 9.94 -7.39
C ALA A 312 -7.50 8.59 -6.73
N GLY A 313 -6.83 8.33 -5.63
CA GLY A 313 -7.05 7.17 -4.78
C GLY A 313 -7.03 7.53 -3.31
N LEU A 314 -7.64 6.68 -2.49
CA LEU A 314 -7.77 6.87 -1.04
C LEU A 314 -6.80 5.97 -0.30
N ARG A 315 -5.68 6.53 0.16
CA ARG A 315 -4.71 5.79 0.99
C ARG A 315 -5.33 5.48 2.36
N PRO A 316 -5.29 4.23 2.83
CA PRO A 316 -5.68 3.88 4.19
C PRO A 316 -4.59 4.34 5.16
N LYS A 317 -4.75 5.47 5.82
CA LYS A 317 -3.73 6.07 6.68
C LYS A 317 -4.11 5.97 8.15
N THR A 318 -3.15 5.55 8.99
CA THR A 318 -3.18 5.62 10.45
C THR A 318 -2.54 6.92 10.94
N PRO A 319 -2.76 7.35 12.19
CA PRO A 319 -2.16 8.57 12.72
C PRO A 319 -0.63 8.60 12.68
N ASP A 320 0.01 7.48 12.98
CA ASP A 320 1.47 7.31 12.98
C ASP A 320 2.04 6.85 11.64
N SER A 321 1.18 6.73 10.60
CA SER A 321 1.53 6.27 9.26
C SER A 321 2.10 4.84 9.19
N ARG A 322 1.85 4.01 10.21
CA ARG A 322 2.24 2.60 10.27
C ARG A 322 1.03 1.70 10.07
N PRO A 323 1.17 0.52 9.44
CA PRO A 323 0.05 -0.40 9.28
C PRO A 323 -0.43 -0.96 10.62
N LEU A 324 -1.67 -1.46 10.63
CA LEU A 324 -2.21 -2.30 11.69
C LEU A 324 -2.21 -3.74 11.19
N LEU A 325 -1.38 -4.61 11.82
CA LEU A 325 -1.16 -5.99 11.42
C LEU A 325 -1.21 -6.91 12.63
N GLY A 326 -2.21 -7.76 12.73
CA GLY A 326 -2.29 -8.74 13.81
C GLY A 326 -3.67 -8.93 14.41
N PRO A 327 -3.77 -9.69 15.51
CA PRO A 327 -5.02 -9.96 16.18
C PRO A 327 -5.59 -8.68 16.79
N ILE A 328 -6.91 -8.56 16.75
CA ILE A 328 -7.62 -7.46 17.41
C ILE A 328 -7.83 -7.85 18.89
N PRO A 329 -7.37 -7.03 19.85
CA PRO A 329 -7.62 -7.28 21.28
C PRO A 329 -9.11 -7.53 21.58
N SER A 330 -9.40 -8.38 22.53
CA SER A 330 -10.76 -8.78 22.96
C SER A 330 -11.52 -9.67 21.96
N TRP A 331 -10.92 -10.03 20.81
CA TRP A 331 -11.51 -10.93 19.82
C TRP A 331 -10.63 -12.14 19.56
N GLU A 332 -11.20 -13.35 19.74
CA GLU A 332 -10.45 -14.61 19.66
C GLU A 332 -9.99 -14.96 18.24
N ASN A 333 -10.76 -14.52 17.22
CA ASN A 333 -10.55 -14.95 15.84
C ASN A 333 -10.68 -13.82 14.82
N VAL A 334 -10.30 -12.61 15.19
CA VAL A 334 -10.30 -11.46 14.28
C VAL A 334 -8.90 -10.91 14.12
N VAL A 335 -8.43 -10.85 12.89
CA VAL A 335 -7.14 -10.27 12.49
C VAL A 335 -7.38 -9.05 11.62
N ILE A 336 -6.61 -8.00 11.81
CA ILE A 336 -6.60 -6.84 10.92
C ILE A 336 -5.31 -6.81 10.08
N ALA A 337 -5.44 -6.42 8.83
CA ALA A 337 -4.36 -6.12 7.90
C ALA A 337 -4.73 -4.88 7.08
N SER A 338 -4.46 -3.69 7.63
CA SER A 338 -4.88 -2.42 7.03
C SER A 338 -3.95 -1.26 7.42
N GLY A 339 -4.24 -0.04 6.96
CA GLY A 339 -3.46 1.13 7.35
C GLY A 339 -2.11 1.27 6.65
N HIS A 340 -1.86 0.57 5.55
CA HIS A 340 -0.58 0.55 4.83
C HIS A 340 -0.19 1.88 4.16
N GLY A 341 -1.08 2.88 4.18
CA GLY A 341 -0.83 4.19 3.57
C GLY A 341 -0.48 4.11 2.09
N GLY A 342 0.66 4.68 1.69
CA GLY A 342 1.19 4.62 0.32
C GLY A 342 1.99 3.34 0.00
N PHE A 343 2.21 2.46 0.98
CA PHE A 343 3.11 1.30 0.85
C PHE A 343 2.38 -0.03 0.66
N GLY A 344 1.05 -0.04 0.45
CA GLY A 344 0.27 -1.27 0.34
C GLY A 344 0.72 -2.19 -0.79
N VAL A 345 1.17 -1.64 -1.92
CA VAL A 345 1.75 -2.43 -3.03
C VAL A 345 3.05 -3.09 -2.60
N LEU A 346 4.01 -2.31 -2.11
CA LEU A 346 5.30 -2.79 -1.61
C LEU A 346 5.15 -3.86 -0.51
N LEU A 347 4.20 -3.67 0.39
CA LEU A 347 4.01 -4.54 1.56
C LEU A 347 3.09 -5.73 1.29
N SER A 348 2.52 -5.87 0.08
CA SER A 348 1.49 -6.86 -0.19
C SER A 348 1.97 -8.30 0.05
N ALA A 349 3.13 -8.69 -0.48
CA ALA A 349 3.66 -10.03 -0.33
C ALA A 349 3.99 -10.35 1.13
N ILE A 350 4.79 -9.51 1.78
CA ILE A 350 5.23 -9.75 3.17
C ILE A 350 4.05 -9.70 4.15
N THR A 351 3.06 -8.83 3.94
CA THR A 351 1.85 -8.81 4.75
C THR A 351 1.07 -10.11 4.59
N GLY A 352 0.89 -10.59 3.35
CA GLY A 352 0.20 -11.84 3.07
C GLY A 352 0.85 -13.02 3.80
N GLU A 353 2.16 -13.17 3.68
CA GLU A 353 2.92 -14.24 4.34
C GLU A 353 2.83 -14.17 5.87
N MET A 354 3.05 -12.99 6.46
CA MET A 354 3.05 -12.83 7.91
C MET A 354 1.66 -13.02 8.55
N VAL A 355 0.61 -12.57 7.87
CA VAL A 355 -0.77 -12.80 8.33
C VAL A 355 -1.12 -14.30 8.24
N VAL A 356 -0.67 -14.99 7.19
CA VAL A 356 -0.88 -16.43 7.06
C VAL A 356 -0.12 -17.20 8.13
N GLU A 357 1.14 -16.86 8.39
CA GLU A 357 1.91 -17.46 9.49
C GLU A 357 1.19 -17.27 10.84
N LEU A 358 0.71 -16.05 11.13
CA LEU A 358 -0.07 -15.77 12.33
C LEU A 358 -1.33 -16.66 12.42
N VAL A 359 -2.10 -16.74 11.35
CA VAL A 359 -3.38 -17.48 11.33
C VAL A 359 -3.18 -18.99 11.46
N THR A 360 -2.11 -19.53 10.86
CA THR A 360 -1.86 -20.98 10.83
C THR A 360 -1.14 -21.48 12.10
N THR A 361 -0.27 -20.66 12.68
CA THR A 361 0.53 -21.04 13.87
C THR A 361 -0.03 -20.50 15.18
N GLY A 362 -0.86 -19.46 15.15
CA GLY A 362 -1.30 -18.69 16.31
C GLY A 362 -0.21 -17.80 16.93
N THR A 363 0.98 -17.75 16.30
CA THR A 363 2.13 -16.98 16.82
C THR A 363 2.30 -15.69 16.01
N ILE A 364 2.46 -14.56 16.70
CA ILE A 364 2.71 -13.28 16.02
C ILE A 364 4.16 -13.24 15.51
N PRO A 365 4.39 -13.18 14.18
CA PRO A 365 5.72 -13.05 13.62
C PRO A 365 6.43 -11.80 14.13
N GLU A 366 7.73 -11.91 14.43
CA GLU A 366 8.51 -10.83 15.07
C GLU A 366 8.48 -9.53 14.27
N ILE A 367 8.54 -9.63 12.94
CA ILE A 367 8.58 -8.47 12.04
C ILE A 367 7.29 -7.64 12.06
N ILE A 368 6.14 -8.25 12.36
CA ILE A 368 4.86 -7.52 12.46
C ILE A 368 4.47 -7.17 13.90
N ARG A 369 5.17 -7.67 14.91
CA ARG A 369 4.88 -7.40 16.33
C ARG A 369 4.75 -5.91 16.67
N PRO A 370 5.58 -4.98 16.10
CA PRO A 370 5.43 -3.54 16.35
C PRO A 370 4.14 -2.91 15.82
N PHE A 371 3.40 -3.63 14.96
CA PHE A 371 2.21 -3.13 14.24
C PHE A 371 0.91 -3.77 14.73
N VAL A 372 1.00 -4.60 15.77
CA VAL A 372 -0.18 -5.22 16.39
C VAL A 372 -1.02 -4.15 17.09
N PRO A 373 -2.35 -4.15 16.87
CA PRO A 373 -3.26 -3.25 17.59
C PRO A 373 -3.10 -3.35 19.11
N LYS A 374 -3.02 -2.22 19.81
CA LYS A 374 -2.89 -2.16 21.27
C LYS A 374 -4.26 -2.11 21.94
N GLU A 375 -4.35 -2.49 23.22
CA GLU A 375 -5.59 -2.53 23.98
C GLU A 375 -6.31 -1.17 24.12
N ASN A 376 -5.56 -0.07 24.13
CA ASN A 376 -6.14 1.28 24.20
C ASN A 376 -7.01 1.67 22.98
N ILE A 377 -6.92 0.94 21.87
CA ILE A 377 -7.86 1.06 20.74
C ILE A 377 -9.30 0.70 21.16
N VAL A 378 -9.47 -0.09 22.23
CA VAL A 378 -10.77 -0.56 22.75
C VAL A 378 -11.38 0.43 23.75
N ASP A 379 -10.57 1.19 24.50
CA ASP A 379 -11.03 1.96 25.68
C ASP A 379 -11.72 3.29 25.33
N GLU A 380 -11.42 3.92 24.21
CA GLU A 380 -12.01 5.22 23.84
C GLU A 380 -13.54 5.16 23.57
N VAL A 381 -14.10 4.00 23.24
CA VAL A 381 -15.55 3.85 23.00
C VAL A 381 -16.33 3.72 24.30
N ASN A 382 -15.71 3.19 25.36
CA ASN A 382 -16.37 3.00 26.65
C ASN A 382 -16.36 4.26 27.53
N SER A 383 -15.43 5.20 27.29
CA SER A 383 -15.40 6.48 28.02
C SER A 383 -16.58 7.38 27.68
N HIS A 384 -16.95 7.48 26.39
CA HIS A 384 -18.10 8.29 25.95
C HIS A 384 -19.46 7.72 26.40
N LYS A 385 -19.59 6.39 26.53
CA LYS A 385 -20.82 5.78 27.08
C LYS A 385 -20.99 5.97 28.58
N ARG A 386 -19.91 6.26 29.32
CA ARG A 386 -19.97 6.54 30.76
C ARG A 386 -20.30 8.00 31.07
N GLU A 387 -19.93 8.92 30.19
CA GLU A 387 -20.29 10.35 30.30
C GLU A 387 -21.77 10.60 29.96
N ASP A 388 -22.32 9.93 28.95
CA ASP A 388 -23.74 10.01 28.60
C ASP A 388 -24.68 9.32 29.61
N ALA A 389 -24.17 8.39 30.44
CA ALA A 389 -24.95 7.71 31.48
C ALA A 389 -24.95 8.42 32.83
N GLN A 390 -24.14 9.47 33.01
CA GLN A 390 -24.10 10.28 34.23
C GLN A 390 -24.76 11.65 34.11
N GLY A 391 -25.36 11.93 32.96
CA GLY A 391 -26.03 13.19 32.61
C GLY A 391 -27.55 13.09 32.49
N ILE A 392 -28.23 12.33 33.38
CA ILE A 392 -29.70 12.38 33.57
C ILE A 392 -29.98 12.59 35.05
#